data_e23e65442c1f521c31227c7aaf4097b8
#
_entry.id   e23e65442c1f521c31227c7aaf4097b8
#
_cell.length_a   1.000
_cell.length_b   1.000
_cell.length_c   1.000
_cell.angle_alpha   90.00
_cell.angle_beta   90.00
_cell.angle_gamma   90.00
#
_symmetry.space_group_name_H-M   'P 1'
#
loop_
_entity.id
_entity.type
_entity.pdbx_description
1 polymer ?
#
loop_
_entity_poly.entity_id
_entity_poly.type
_entity_poly.pdbx_seq_one_letter_code
_entity_poly.pdbx_strand_id
1 'polypeptide(L)'
;MLCLAVCTMTLAQAQDQLKVITFNIKSFENSNFDVKPFAKLLAEENADIICLNEVENRSARQMDPKTLKYRDVVQDLAANLKLFGVFGYSYNLMNKKGDEDESKYTFCQDELYGNAILSRYPILNINAMQLPRPANSADQRGVVTAEILLPSGKMVRVACTHLDHIGGQMEQAKVLVGSNVLSATIPTILTGDMNQWPGTEVIKLLDASYDRLCQEGKTYQAGSKLDYIYGSKGAFEVVEKRIAANVCDGVTLSDHFPVISVIKFK
;
A
#
# COMPACT_ATOMS: atom_id res chain seq x y z
N MET A 1 -26.63 -35.78 42.89
CA MET A 1 -25.48 -35.93 41.95
C MET A 1 -25.80 -35.08 40.75
N LEU A 2 -25.25 -33.87 40.69
CA LEU A 2 -25.44 -32.99 39.55
C LEU A 2 -24.25 -33.21 38.60
N CYS A 3 -24.52 -33.78 37.41
CA CYS A 3 -23.52 -33.94 36.38
C CYS A 3 -23.34 -32.59 35.65
N LEU A 4 -22.25 -31.88 35.92
CA LEU A 4 -21.84 -30.72 35.11
C LEU A 4 -21.28 -31.26 33.76
N ALA A 5 -22.05 -31.13 32.71
CA ALA A 5 -21.51 -31.32 31.34
C ALA A 5 -20.67 -30.10 30.99
N VAL A 6 -19.35 -30.24 31.03
CA VAL A 6 -18.40 -29.27 30.49
C VAL A 6 -18.47 -29.36 28.98
N CYS A 7 -19.19 -28.44 28.35
CA CYS A 7 -19.18 -28.28 26.90
C CYS A 7 -17.86 -27.62 26.52
N THR A 8 -16.86 -28.41 26.14
CA THR A 8 -15.64 -27.94 25.52
C THR A 8 -15.99 -27.50 24.09
N MET A 9 -16.32 -26.21 23.91
CA MET A 9 -16.30 -25.61 22.58
C MET A 9 -14.84 -25.58 22.12
N THR A 10 -14.46 -26.52 21.27
CA THR A 10 -13.29 -26.36 20.42
C THR A 10 -13.59 -25.20 19.51
N LEU A 11 -13.05 -24.00 19.85
CA LEU A 11 -12.91 -22.91 18.92
C LEU A 11 -12.05 -23.45 17.77
N ALA A 12 -12.69 -23.86 16.69
CA ALA A 12 -12.00 -24.04 15.43
C ALA A 12 -11.36 -22.67 15.17
N GLN A 13 -10.03 -22.60 15.29
CA GLN A 13 -9.26 -21.40 15.05
C GLN A 13 -9.54 -21.05 13.59
N ALA A 14 -10.41 -20.06 13.35
CA ALA A 14 -10.68 -19.58 12.01
C ALA A 14 -9.33 -19.25 11.40
N GLN A 15 -8.98 -19.92 10.32
CA GLN A 15 -7.72 -19.67 9.62
C GLN A 15 -7.75 -18.21 9.19
N ASP A 16 -6.78 -17.41 9.64
CA ASP A 16 -6.74 -15.98 9.33
C ASP A 16 -6.78 -15.78 7.82
N GLN A 17 -7.84 -15.18 7.36
CA GLN A 17 -8.03 -14.77 5.98
C GLN A 17 -7.92 -13.25 5.93
N LEU A 18 -7.20 -12.74 4.96
CA LEU A 18 -6.98 -11.30 4.78
C LEU A 18 -7.40 -10.88 3.38
N LYS A 19 -8.21 -9.83 3.30
CA LYS A 19 -8.46 -9.12 2.04
C LYS A 19 -7.50 -7.94 1.96
N VAL A 20 -6.63 -7.97 0.95
CA VAL A 20 -5.58 -6.97 0.70
C VAL A 20 -5.89 -6.23 -0.59
N ILE A 21 -5.77 -4.90 -0.55
CA ILE A 21 -5.89 -4.02 -1.71
C ILE A 21 -4.58 -3.26 -1.90
N THR A 22 -4.13 -3.13 -3.15
CA THR A 22 -3.19 -2.09 -3.56
C THR A 22 -3.84 -1.19 -4.60
N PHE A 23 -3.65 0.12 -4.45
CA PHE A 23 -4.26 1.10 -5.35
C PHE A 23 -3.41 2.36 -5.46
N ASN A 24 -2.92 2.66 -6.66
CA ASN A 24 -2.35 3.96 -6.98
C ASN A 24 -3.51 4.96 -7.16
N ILE A 25 -3.60 5.95 -6.27
CA ILE A 25 -4.75 6.86 -6.16
C ILE A 25 -4.57 8.18 -6.91
N LYS A 26 -3.45 8.36 -7.60
CA LYS A 26 -3.17 9.59 -8.35
C LYS A 26 -3.44 10.85 -7.53
N SER A 27 -2.94 10.89 -6.32
CA SER A 27 -3.02 12.05 -5.40
C SER A 27 -4.45 12.61 -5.19
N PHE A 28 -5.50 11.80 -5.43
CA PHE A 28 -6.91 12.21 -5.41
C PHE A 28 -7.29 13.26 -6.49
N GLU A 29 -6.48 13.46 -7.52
CA GLU A 29 -6.70 14.51 -8.54
C GLU A 29 -8.06 14.38 -9.22
N ASN A 30 -8.47 13.17 -9.60
CA ASN A 30 -9.71 12.95 -10.34
C ASN A 30 -10.98 13.19 -9.51
N SER A 31 -10.87 13.24 -8.19
CA SER A 31 -11.96 13.63 -7.27
C SER A 31 -11.85 15.08 -6.79
N ASN A 32 -11.03 15.87 -7.45
CA ASN A 32 -10.74 17.25 -7.06
C ASN A 32 -10.21 17.34 -5.61
N PHE A 33 -9.31 16.38 -5.27
CA PHE A 33 -8.69 16.20 -3.95
C PHE A 33 -9.66 15.87 -2.81
N ASP A 34 -10.89 15.44 -3.12
CA ASP A 34 -11.82 14.92 -2.12
C ASP A 34 -11.57 13.42 -1.87
N VAL A 35 -11.32 13.06 -0.62
CA VAL A 35 -11.10 11.68 -0.19
C VAL A 35 -12.38 10.84 -0.13
N LYS A 36 -13.56 11.46 -0.08
CA LYS A 36 -14.83 10.77 0.15
C LYS A 36 -15.20 9.76 -0.94
N PRO A 37 -15.04 10.07 -2.26
CA PRO A 37 -15.31 9.08 -3.29
C PRO A 37 -14.41 7.85 -3.18
N PHE A 38 -13.13 8.04 -2.81
CA PHE A 38 -12.22 6.93 -2.55
C PHE A 38 -12.62 6.14 -1.30
N ALA A 39 -13.00 6.83 -0.21
CA ALA A 39 -13.50 6.17 0.99
C ALA A 39 -14.75 5.33 0.69
N LYS A 40 -15.68 5.82 -0.13
CA LYS A 40 -16.87 5.08 -0.53
C LYS A 40 -16.51 3.82 -1.33
N LEU A 41 -15.67 3.95 -2.37
CA LEU A 41 -15.21 2.83 -3.17
C LEU A 41 -14.51 1.75 -2.30
N LEU A 42 -13.59 2.18 -1.44
CA LEU A 42 -12.82 1.26 -0.59
C LEU A 42 -13.66 0.64 0.53
N ALA A 43 -14.68 1.34 1.04
CA ALA A 43 -15.60 0.80 2.03
C ALA A 43 -16.44 -0.37 1.47
N GLU A 44 -16.87 -0.30 0.21
CA GLU A 44 -17.61 -1.38 -0.47
C GLU A 44 -16.77 -2.66 -0.54
N GLU A 45 -15.45 -2.53 -0.64
CA GLU A 45 -14.54 -3.67 -0.65
C GLU A 45 -14.36 -4.30 0.72
N ASN A 46 -14.58 -3.58 1.81
CA ASN A 46 -14.46 -4.07 3.18
C ASN A 46 -13.13 -4.82 3.42
N ALA A 47 -12.02 -4.23 2.98
CA ALA A 47 -10.70 -4.85 3.07
C ALA A 47 -10.12 -4.79 4.49
N ASP A 48 -9.21 -5.71 4.78
CA ASP A 48 -8.46 -5.75 6.03
C ASP A 48 -7.20 -4.89 5.98
N ILE A 49 -6.56 -4.84 4.80
CA ILE A 49 -5.34 -4.09 4.54
C ILE A 49 -5.50 -3.36 3.20
N ILE A 50 -5.22 -2.06 3.20
CA ILE A 50 -5.23 -1.22 2.00
C ILE A 50 -3.90 -0.50 1.90
N CYS A 51 -3.21 -0.69 0.78
CA CYS A 51 -1.95 -0.03 0.45
C CYS A 51 -2.19 0.97 -0.68
N LEU A 52 -1.78 2.21 -0.47
CA LEU A 52 -2.02 3.31 -1.39
C LEU A 52 -0.69 3.87 -1.90
N ASN A 53 -0.61 4.11 -3.19
CA ASN A 53 0.50 4.79 -3.84
C ASN A 53 0.08 6.18 -4.33
N GLU A 54 1.05 7.04 -4.58
CA GLU A 54 0.84 8.44 -4.95
C GLU A 54 -0.01 9.19 -3.91
N VAL A 55 0.31 9.02 -2.66
CA VAL A 55 -0.36 9.74 -1.59
C VAL A 55 0.34 11.08 -1.40
N GLU A 56 -0.32 12.16 -1.79
CA GLU A 56 0.02 13.49 -1.29
C GLU A 56 -0.59 13.66 0.09
N ASN A 57 0.22 14.04 1.05
CA ASN A 57 -0.25 14.28 2.41
C ASN A 57 0.17 15.67 2.87
N ARG A 58 -0.74 16.41 3.46
CA ARG A 58 -0.51 17.78 3.94
C ARG A 58 -0.03 18.73 2.82
N SER A 59 -0.54 18.58 1.60
CA SER A 59 -0.19 19.45 0.48
C SER A 59 -1.11 20.65 0.36
N ALA A 60 -0.61 21.74 -0.26
CA ALA A 60 -1.41 22.94 -0.50
C ALA A 60 -2.65 22.67 -1.35
N ARG A 61 -2.55 21.71 -2.29
CA ARG A 61 -3.69 21.31 -3.14
C ARG A 61 -4.83 20.65 -2.35
N GLN A 62 -4.51 20.11 -1.18
CA GLN A 62 -5.44 19.38 -0.31
C GLN A 62 -5.79 20.19 0.96
N MET A 63 -5.47 21.48 0.98
CA MET A 63 -5.81 22.34 2.10
C MET A 63 -7.32 22.41 2.30
N ASP A 64 -7.77 22.33 3.55
CA ASP A 64 -9.17 22.55 3.90
C ASP A 64 -9.55 24.02 3.60
N PRO A 65 -10.50 24.26 2.69
CA PRO A 65 -10.83 25.61 2.25
C PRO A 65 -11.52 26.45 3.35
N LYS A 66 -12.03 25.82 4.40
CA LYS A 66 -12.71 26.52 5.51
C LYS A 66 -11.74 26.92 6.60
N THR A 67 -10.81 26.04 6.93
CA THR A 67 -9.88 26.25 8.04
C THR A 67 -8.52 26.74 7.58
N LEU A 68 -8.22 26.69 6.28
CA LEU A 68 -6.92 26.98 5.66
C LEU A 68 -5.77 26.17 6.27
N LYS A 69 -6.08 24.95 6.72
CA LYS A 69 -5.09 24.03 7.28
C LYS A 69 -4.78 22.90 6.30
N TYR A 70 -3.54 22.49 6.29
CA TYR A 70 -3.11 21.30 5.58
C TYR A 70 -3.76 20.05 6.19
N ARG A 71 -4.36 19.22 5.34
CA ARG A 71 -5.07 17.99 5.76
C ARG A 71 -4.10 16.81 5.83
N ASP A 72 -4.21 16.03 6.87
CA ASP A 72 -3.66 14.68 6.89
C ASP A 72 -4.67 13.74 6.20
N VAL A 73 -4.52 13.60 4.88
CA VAL A 73 -5.49 12.84 4.07
C VAL A 73 -5.46 11.34 4.40
N VAL A 74 -4.34 10.84 4.92
CA VAL A 74 -4.26 9.43 5.35
C VAL A 74 -5.12 9.21 6.58
N GLN A 75 -5.06 10.11 7.56
CA GLN A 75 -5.92 10.04 8.75
C GLN A 75 -7.38 10.34 8.41
N ASP A 76 -7.65 11.28 7.51
CA ASP A 76 -9.01 11.54 7.01
C ASP A 76 -9.62 10.30 6.36
N LEU A 77 -8.86 9.62 5.49
CA LEU A 77 -9.32 8.40 4.82
C LEU A 77 -9.48 7.25 5.83
N ALA A 78 -8.52 7.07 6.72
CA ALA A 78 -8.56 6.06 7.79
C ALA A 78 -9.80 6.25 8.69
N ALA A 79 -10.10 7.49 9.08
CA ALA A 79 -11.28 7.81 9.89
C ALA A 79 -12.60 7.50 9.15
N ASN A 80 -12.70 7.86 7.86
CA ASN A 80 -13.87 7.53 7.03
C ASN A 80 -14.09 6.02 6.91
N LEU A 81 -13.01 5.24 6.83
CA LEU A 81 -13.04 3.77 6.69
C LEU A 81 -13.07 3.04 8.04
N LYS A 82 -12.89 3.75 9.15
CA LYS A 82 -12.72 3.18 10.52
C LYS A 82 -11.55 2.20 10.60
N LEU A 83 -10.43 2.59 10.01
CA LEU A 83 -9.18 1.83 9.96
C LEU A 83 -8.08 2.58 10.72
N PHE A 84 -7.00 1.89 11.07
CA PHE A 84 -5.72 2.52 11.43
C PHE A 84 -5.01 2.94 10.15
N GLY A 85 -4.27 4.06 10.18
CA GLY A 85 -3.55 4.55 9.00
C GLY A 85 -2.13 5.00 9.34
N VAL A 86 -1.18 4.70 8.46
CA VAL A 86 0.19 5.19 8.53
C VAL A 86 0.64 5.70 7.16
N PHE A 87 1.43 6.77 7.18
CA PHE A 87 2.02 7.38 6.00
C PHE A 87 3.52 7.11 5.95
N GLY A 88 4.02 6.71 4.78
CA GLY A 88 5.43 6.51 4.48
C GLY A 88 5.94 7.59 3.54
N TYR A 89 6.78 8.47 4.06
CA TYR A 89 7.38 9.57 3.32
C TYR A 89 8.36 9.07 2.24
N SER A 90 8.26 9.62 1.04
CA SER A 90 9.23 9.44 -0.05
C SER A 90 10.00 10.72 -0.31
N TYR A 91 9.33 11.83 -0.57
CA TYR A 91 9.95 13.15 -0.78
C TYR A 91 8.98 14.29 -0.49
N ASN A 92 9.54 15.51 -0.40
CA ASN A 92 8.76 16.74 -0.30
C ASN A 92 8.45 17.27 -1.70
N LEU A 93 7.19 17.60 -1.98
CA LEU A 93 6.74 18.11 -3.29
C LEU A 93 7.37 19.45 -3.67
N MET A 94 7.78 20.25 -2.70
CA MET A 94 8.48 21.51 -2.94
C MET A 94 9.84 21.28 -3.59
N ASN A 95 10.50 20.15 -3.29
CA ASN A 95 11.80 19.78 -3.89
C ASN A 95 11.67 19.38 -5.37
N LYS A 96 10.48 19.02 -5.83
CA LYS A 96 10.24 18.59 -7.22
C LYS A 96 10.33 19.76 -8.22
N LYS A 97 10.29 21.01 -7.78
CA LYS A 97 10.30 22.18 -8.67
C LYS A 97 11.69 22.64 -9.11
N GLY A 98 12.71 21.80 -9.01
CA GLY A 98 14.05 22.09 -9.55
C GLY A 98 14.99 22.80 -8.60
N ASP A 99 14.65 22.89 -7.33
CA ASP A 99 15.58 23.35 -6.29
C ASP A 99 16.23 22.14 -5.66
N GLU A 100 17.42 21.77 -6.18
CA GLU A 100 18.14 20.54 -5.77
C GLU A 100 18.77 20.63 -4.37
N ASP A 101 18.62 21.75 -3.69
CA ASP A 101 19.16 21.96 -2.35
C ASP A 101 18.22 21.37 -1.27
N GLU A 102 18.28 20.03 -1.14
CA GLU A 102 17.53 19.31 -0.09
C GLU A 102 17.78 19.88 1.33
N SER A 103 18.89 20.58 1.56
CA SER A 103 19.22 21.17 2.86
C SER A 103 18.26 22.28 3.26
N LYS A 104 17.62 22.94 2.32
CA LYS A 104 16.67 24.03 2.57
C LYS A 104 15.32 23.53 3.07
N TYR A 105 14.97 22.26 2.85
CA TYR A 105 13.63 21.71 3.09
C TYR A 105 13.60 20.58 4.12
N THR A 106 14.69 20.34 4.83
CA THR A 106 14.91 19.18 5.71
C THR A 106 13.90 19.05 6.86
N PHE A 107 13.12 20.08 7.14
CA PHE A 107 12.14 20.10 8.24
C PHE A 107 10.73 20.53 7.82
N CYS A 108 10.42 20.56 6.52
CA CYS A 108 9.06 20.82 6.08
C CYS A 108 8.18 19.62 6.42
N GLN A 109 7.23 19.80 7.32
CA GLN A 109 6.25 18.76 7.70
C GLN A 109 5.04 18.72 6.75
N ASP A 110 4.99 19.61 5.79
CA ASP A 110 3.92 19.75 4.81
C ASP A 110 4.46 19.47 3.40
N GLU A 111 3.58 19.38 2.41
CA GLU A 111 3.89 19.07 1.01
C GLU A 111 4.54 17.69 0.82
N LEU A 112 4.04 16.68 1.54
CA LEU A 112 4.60 15.35 1.58
C LEU A 112 4.02 14.46 0.47
N TYR A 113 4.87 13.62 -0.11
CA TYR A 113 4.48 12.60 -1.09
C TYR A 113 5.05 11.24 -0.71
N GLY A 114 4.26 10.18 -0.89
CA GLY A 114 4.69 8.84 -0.54
C GLY A 114 3.62 7.78 -0.70
N ASN A 115 3.65 6.82 0.22
CA ASN A 115 2.75 5.67 0.25
C ASN A 115 2.03 5.60 1.60
N ALA A 116 0.90 4.89 1.64
CA ALA A 116 0.18 4.68 2.90
C ALA A 116 -0.26 3.22 3.07
N ILE A 117 -0.34 2.79 4.33
CA ILE A 117 -0.94 1.52 4.72
C ILE A 117 -2.11 1.84 5.66
N LEU A 118 -3.30 1.34 5.31
CA LEU A 118 -4.47 1.34 6.17
C LEU A 118 -4.75 -0.10 6.60
N SER A 119 -5.13 -0.30 7.86
CA SER A 119 -5.39 -1.63 8.42
C SER A 119 -6.59 -1.63 9.34
N ARG A 120 -7.40 -2.69 9.26
CA ARG A 120 -8.46 -2.99 10.23
C ARG A 120 -7.90 -3.33 11.60
N TYR A 121 -6.68 -3.84 11.64
CA TYR A 121 -6.03 -4.36 12.84
C TYR A 121 -4.91 -3.42 13.30
N PRO A 122 -4.49 -3.50 14.57
CA PRO A 122 -3.42 -2.66 15.12
C PRO A 122 -2.15 -2.73 14.29
N ILE A 123 -1.56 -1.57 14.02
CA ILE A 123 -0.30 -1.41 13.28
C ILE A 123 0.84 -1.19 14.28
N LEU A 124 1.88 -2.00 14.15
CA LEU A 124 3.07 -1.99 15.00
C LEU A 124 4.34 -1.86 14.14
N ASN A 125 5.47 -1.54 14.77
CA ASN A 125 6.80 -1.57 14.16
C ASN A 125 6.87 -0.92 12.76
N ILE A 126 6.42 0.33 12.68
CA ILE A 126 6.37 1.10 11.44
C ILE A 126 7.80 1.53 11.08
N ASN A 127 8.20 1.30 9.82
CA ASN A 127 9.44 1.83 9.27
C ASN A 127 9.18 2.38 7.86
N ALA A 128 9.66 3.59 7.59
CA ALA A 128 9.65 4.18 6.27
C ALA A 128 11.10 4.49 5.85
N MET A 129 11.47 4.06 4.65
CA MET A 129 12.79 4.31 4.12
C MET A 129 12.72 4.80 2.67
N GLN A 130 13.63 5.67 2.31
CA GLN A 130 13.84 6.06 0.92
C GLN A 130 14.54 4.93 0.17
N LEU A 131 14.11 4.71 -1.06
CA LEU A 131 14.76 3.77 -1.98
C LEU A 131 15.92 4.45 -2.72
N PRO A 132 16.88 3.69 -3.26
CA PRO A 132 17.94 4.24 -4.08
C PRO A 132 17.40 5.14 -5.20
N ARG A 133 18.07 6.28 -5.42
CA ARG A 133 17.78 7.22 -6.52
C ARG A 133 19.01 7.40 -7.39
N PRO A 134 19.28 6.47 -8.33
CA PRO A 134 20.33 6.66 -9.35
C PRO A 134 20.07 7.89 -10.21
N ALA A 135 21.11 8.39 -10.88
CA ALA A 135 21.02 9.60 -11.71
C ALA A 135 19.97 9.54 -12.83
N ASN A 136 19.57 8.34 -13.26
CA ASN A 136 18.52 8.11 -14.25
C ASN A 136 17.11 7.97 -13.66
N SER A 137 16.94 8.13 -12.36
CA SER A 137 15.62 8.12 -11.70
C SER A 137 14.94 9.48 -11.83
N ALA A 138 13.62 9.47 -12.03
CA ALA A 138 12.82 10.69 -12.08
C ALA A 138 12.58 11.26 -10.68
N ASP A 139 12.13 10.43 -9.76
CA ASP A 139 11.68 10.84 -8.44
C ASP A 139 12.37 10.06 -7.32
N GLN A 140 12.44 10.67 -6.12
CA GLN A 140 12.78 9.92 -4.92
C GLN A 140 11.61 9.00 -4.57
N ARG A 141 11.86 7.70 -4.54
CA ARG A 141 10.88 6.67 -4.16
C ARG A 141 11.14 6.18 -2.75
N GLY A 142 10.12 5.56 -2.15
CA GLY A 142 10.20 5.02 -0.80
C GLY A 142 9.37 3.77 -0.62
N VAL A 143 9.64 3.06 0.46
CA VAL A 143 8.82 1.95 0.94
C VAL A 143 8.46 2.19 2.39
N VAL A 144 7.20 1.99 2.73
CA VAL A 144 6.74 1.93 4.11
C VAL A 144 6.45 0.48 4.46
N THR A 145 6.96 0.03 5.60
CA THR A 145 6.67 -1.28 6.17
C THR A 145 5.99 -1.12 7.52
N ALA A 146 5.08 -2.03 7.83
CA ALA A 146 4.40 -2.11 9.11
C ALA A 146 4.13 -3.56 9.48
N GLU A 147 4.14 -3.87 10.75
CA GLU A 147 3.71 -5.17 11.27
C GLU A 147 2.30 -5.05 11.81
N ILE A 148 1.41 -5.91 11.34
CA ILE A 148 -0.01 -5.90 11.68
C ILE A 148 -0.29 -7.08 12.60
N LEU A 149 -0.87 -6.80 13.78
CA LEU A 149 -1.26 -7.81 14.75
C LEU A 149 -2.69 -8.29 14.46
N LEU A 150 -2.81 -9.54 14.04
CA LEU A 150 -4.09 -10.16 13.73
C LEU A 150 -4.84 -10.60 15.00
N PRO A 151 -6.17 -10.78 14.94
CA PRO A 151 -6.95 -11.26 16.09
C PRO A 151 -6.52 -12.63 16.63
N SER A 152 -5.90 -13.46 15.81
CA SER A 152 -5.31 -14.75 16.20
C SER A 152 -4.03 -14.62 17.04
N GLY A 153 -3.46 -13.40 17.15
CA GLY A 153 -2.14 -13.16 17.72
C GLY A 153 -0.98 -13.32 16.73
N LYS A 154 -1.24 -13.73 15.50
CA LYS A 154 -0.22 -13.78 14.44
C LYS A 154 0.15 -12.38 13.98
N MET A 155 1.38 -12.25 13.50
CA MET A 155 1.89 -11.04 12.88
C MET A 155 2.01 -11.24 11.37
N VAL A 156 1.68 -10.21 10.61
CA VAL A 156 2.01 -10.10 9.18
C VAL A 156 2.72 -8.78 8.95
N ARG A 157 3.83 -8.81 8.21
CA ARG A 157 4.49 -7.59 7.74
C ARG A 157 3.88 -7.18 6.41
N VAL A 158 3.56 -5.90 6.28
CA VAL A 158 3.06 -5.29 5.05
C VAL A 158 4.06 -4.26 4.60
N ALA A 159 4.41 -4.29 3.32
CA ALA A 159 5.26 -3.32 2.66
C ALA A 159 4.49 -2.68 1.51
N CYS A 160 4.43 -1.35 1.48
CA CYS A 160 3.80 -0.59 0.41
C CYS A 160 4.86 0.30 -0.25
N THR A 161 5.00 0.17 -1.57
CA THR A 161 6.04 0.87 -2.35
C THR A 161 5.50 1.36 -3.68
N HIS A 162 6.23 2.31 -4.29
CA HIS A 162 6.02 2.77 -5.65
C HIS A 162 7.39 2.94 -6.29
N LEU A 163 7.73 2.09 -7.27
CA LEU A 163 9.01 2.16 -7.96
C LEU A 163 9.04 3.32 -8.96
N ASP A 164 10.23 3.76 -9.34
CA ASP A 164 10.38 4.84 -10.32
C ASP A 164 9.86 4.40 -11.70
N HIS A 165 9.33 5.36 -12.45
CA HIS A 165 8.75 5.09 -13.78
C HIS A 165 9.76 5.30 -14.94
N ILE A 166 10.92 5.91 -14.67
CA ILE A 166 11.95 6.18 -15.67
C ILE A 166 13.15 5.24 -15.51
N GLY A 167 13.75 5.20 -14.31
CA GLY A 167 14.98 4.44 -14.08
C GLY A 167 15.19 4.08 -12.62
N GLY A 168 16.24 3.29 -12.32
CA GLY A 168 16.56 2.88 -10.94
C GLY A 168 15.70 1.76 -10.37
N GLN A 169 14.74 1.22 -11.12
CA GLN A 169 13.81 0.20 -10.59
C GLN A 169 14.53 -1.07 -10.12
N MET A 170 15.62 -1.46 -10.77
CA MET A 170 16.37 -2.65 -10.37
C MET A 170 17.07 -2.45 -9.02
N GLU A 171 17.68 -1.30 -8.78
CA GLU A 171 18.32 -0.94 -7.53
C GLU A 171 17.28 -0.84 -6.41
N GLN A 172 16.12 -0.29 -6.71
CA GLN A 172 14.99 -0.20 -5.80
C GLN A 172 14.44 -1.59 -5.46
N ALA A 173 14.24 -2.46 -6.46
CA ALA A 173 13.74 -3.82 -6.27
C ALA A 173 14.69 -4.69 -5.43
N LYS A 174 16.02 -4.50 -5.55
CA LYS A 174 17.00 -5.18 -4.68
C LYS A 174 16.80 -4.87 -3.20
N VAL A 175 16.36 -3.65 -2.87
CA VAL A 175 16.02 -3.30 -1.47
C VAL A 175 14.76 -4.04 -1.01
N LEU A 176 13.77 -4.18 -1.91
CA LEU A 176 12.51 -4.85 -1.59
C LEU A 176 12.67 -6.35 -1.29
N VAL A 177 13.70 -6.99 -1.84
CA VAL A 177 14.01 -8.39 -1.54
C VAL A 177 15.00 -8.56 -0.39
N GLY A 178 15.51 -7.46 0.15
CA GLY A 178 16.42 -7.43 1.30
C GLY A 178 15.69 -7.59 2.63
N SER A 179 16.44 -7.93 3.69
CA SER A 179 15.92 -8.23 5.03
C SER A 179 15.21 -7.06 5.73
N ASN A 180 15.42 -5.83 5.29
CA ASN A 180 14.71 -4.66 5.82
C ASN A 180 13.23 -4.63 5.40
N VAL A 181 12.89 -5.29 4.29
CA VAL A 181 11.52 -5.39 3.76
C VAL A 181 11.00 -6.81 3.90
N LEU A 182 11.68 -7.79 3.26
CA LEU A 182 11.32 -9.20 3.34
C LEU A 182 11.82 -9.79 4.67
N SER A 183 10.91 -10.06 5.59
CA SER A 183 11.26 -10.68 6.87
C SER A 183 11.51 -12.18 6.71
N ALA A 184 12.53 -12.69 7.41
CA ALA A 184 12.80 -14.13 7.49
C ALA A 184 11.88 -14.86 8.48
N THR A 185 11.22 -14.13 9.38
CA THR A 185 10.46 -14.72 10.50
C THR A 185 8.97 -14.37 10.48
N ILE A 186 8.60 -13.23 9.89
CA ILE A 186 7.22 -12.75 9.81
C ILE A 186 6.80 -12.82 8.35
N PRO A 187 5.71 -13.55 8.00
CA PRO A 187 5.18 -13.55 6.64
C PRO A 187 4.97 -12.12 6.13
N THR A 188 5.54 -11.81 4.96
CA THR A 188 5.54 -10.46 4.40
C THR A 188 4.61 -10.39 3.19
N ILE A 189 3.77 -9.36 3.13
CA ILE A 189 2.98 -8.95 1.97
C ILE A 189 3.64 -7.71 1.39
N LEU A 190 4.11 -7.75 0.14
CA LEU A 190 4.64 -6.60 -0.59
C LEU A 190 3.63 -6.17 -1.64
N THR A 191 3.30 -4.89 -1.64
CA THR A 191 2.31 -4.33 -2.57
C THR A 191 2.81 -3.05 -3.20
N GLY A 192 2.22 -2.70 -4.34
CA GLY A 192 2.36 -1.37 -4.92
C GLY A 192 2.46 -1.35 -6.43
N ASP A 193 2.64 -0.14 -6.92
CA ASP A 193 2.93 0.14 -8.31
C ASP A 193 4.43 -0.08 -8.57
N MET A 194 4.75 -1.15 -9.28
CA MET A 194 6.14 -1.50 -9.59
C MET A 194 6.66 -0.77 -10.83
N ASN A 195 5.79 -0.04 -11.55
CA ASN A 195 6.13 0.63 -12.82
C ASN A 195 6.86 -0.28 -13.82
N GLN A 196 6.60 -1.58 -13.70
CA GLN A 196 7.22 -2.63 -14.51
C GLN A 196 6.18 -3.69 -14.86
N TRP A 197 6.17 -4.14 -16.10
CA TRP A 197 5.27 -5.17 -16.60
C TRP A 197 5.86 -6.58 -16.45
N PRO A 198 5.01 -7.62 -16.51
CA PRO A 198 5.45 -9.00 -16.39
C PRO A 198 6.54 -9.35 -17.39
N GLY A 199 7.55 -10.10 -16.92
CA GLY A 199 8.67 -10.55 -17.76
C GLY A 199 9.90 -9.63 -17.79
N THR A 200 9.82 -8.42 -17.22
CA THR A 200 11.00 -7.57 -17.02
C THR A 200 11.92 -8.17 -15.96
N GLU A 201 13.21 -7.83 -15.98
CA GLU A 201 14.18 -8.35 -15.02
C GLU A 201 13.84 -7.94 -13.57
N VAL A 202 13.24 -6.77 -13.37
CA VAL A 202 12.74 -6.32 -12.07
C VAL A 202 11.64 -7.25 -11.56
N ILE A 203 10.66 -7.57 -12.39
CA ILE A 203 9.55 -8.45 -12.00
C ILE A 203 10.05 -9.89 -11.81
N LYS A 204 11.01 -10.36 -12.62
CA LYS A 204 11.66 -11.67 -12.41
C LYS A 204 12.37 -11.76 -11.06
N LEU A 205 13.06 -10.68 -10.63
CA LEU A 205 13.70 -10.62 -9.31
C LEU A 205 12.66 -10.73 -8.18
N LEU A 206 11.55 -10.00 -8.30
CA LEU A 206 10.47 -10.07 -7.31
C LEU A 206 9.80 -11.46 -7.31
N ASP A 207 9.50 -12.03 -8.49
CA ASP A 207 8.92 -13.37 -8.63
C ASP A 207 9.84 -14.48 -8.09
N ALA A 208 11.16 -14.28 -8.14
CA ALA A 208 12.12 -15.22 -7.54
C ALA A 208 12.06 -15.18 -6.01
N SER A 209 11.76 -14.04 -5.41
CA SER A 209 11.81 -13.81 -3.96
C SER A 209 10.46 -13.96 -3.26
N TYR A 210 9.36 -13.75 -3.99
CA TYR A 210 7.99 -13.75 -3.50
C TYR A 210 7.09 -14.64 -4.35
N ASP A 211 5.94 -15.04 -3.79
CA ASP A 211 4.83 -15.61 -4.57
C ASP A 211 3.92 -14.45 -5.03
N ARG A 212 3.56 -14.45 -6.31
CA ARG A 212 2.61 -13.47 -6.85
C ARG A 212 1.19 -13.86 -6.45
N LEU A 213 0.53 -13.00 -5.67
CA LEU A 213 -0.79 -13.29 -5.11
C LEU A 213 -1.93 -12.60 -5.88
N CYS A 214 -1.62 -11.70 -6.82
CA CYS A 214 -2.61 -10.89 -7.53
C CYS A 214 -3.04 -11.50 -8.87
N GLN A 215 -4.19 -10.97 -9.38
CA GLN A 215 -4.72 -11.28 -10.70
C GLN A 215 -3.78 -10.77 -11.80
N GLU A 216 -3.62 -11.56 -12.86
CA GLU A 216 -3.03 -11.08 -14.11
C GLU A 216 -4.03 -10.19 -14.85
N GLY A 217 -3.51 -9.21 -15.59
CA GLY A 217 -4.31 -8.30 -16.39
C GLY A 217 -3.93 -6.84 -16.22
N LYS A 218 -4.67 -6.00 -16.89
CA LYS A 218 -4.48 -4.56 -16.97
C LYS A 218 -4.81 -3.90 -15.62
N THR A 219 -3.83 -3.21 -15.02
CA THR A 219 -4.00 -2.42 -13.79
C THR A 219 -3.82 -0.93 -14.01
N TYR A 220 -3.39 -0.53 -15.21
CA TYR A 220 -3.23 0.86 -15.64
C TYR A 220 -4.04 1.11 -16.92
N GLN A 221 -4.63 2.30 -17.06
CA GLN A 221 -5.56 2.63 -18.17
C GLN A 221 -4.94 2.41 -19.57
N ALA A 222 -3.65 2.62 -19.75
CA ALA A 222 -2.96 2.39 -21.02
C ALA A 222 -2.77 0.90 -21.38
N GLY A 223 -3.25 -0.03 -20.56
CA GLY A 223 -3.26 -1.46 -20.88
C GLY A 223 -2.21 -2.29 -20.15
N SER A 224 -1.31 -1.67 -19.40
CA SER A 224 -0.21 -2.36 -18.70
C SER A 224 -0.66 -2.94 -17.36
N LYS A 225 0.04 -3.99 -16.92
CA LYS A 225 0.03 -4.46 -15.52
C LYS A 225 1.23 -3.83 -14.82
N LEU A 226 0.97 -2.95 -13.86
CA LEU A 226 2.00 -2.23 -13.09
C LEU A 226 1.87 -2.48 -11.59
N ASP A 227 0.66 -2.80 -11.11
CA ASP A 227 0.34 -2.96 -9.70
C ASP A 227 0.32 -4.43 -9.31
N TYR A 228 0.96 -4.75 -8.18
CA TYR A 228 1.16 -6.12 -7.74
C TYR A 228 0.89 -6.28 -6.25
N ILE A 229 0.48 -7.50 -5.89
CA ILE A 229 0.44 -8.02 -4.52
C ILE A 229 1.28 -9.30 -4.51
N TYR A 230 2.30 -9.32 -3.67
CA TYR A 230 3.22 -10.42 -3.45
C TYR A 230 3.15 -10.90 -2.00
N GLY A 231 3.51 -12.14 -1.75
CA GLY A 231 3.68 -12.69 -0.41
C GLY A 231 4.98 -13.47 -0.27
N SER A 232 5.51 -13.58 0.94
CA SER A 232 6.65 -14.46 1.23
C SER A 232 6.42 -15.86 0.66
N LYS A 233 7.47 -16.45 0.07
CA LYS A 233 7.42 -17.79 -0.55
C LYS A 233 6.75 -18.81 0.36
N GLY A 234 5.72 -19.47 -0.16
CA GLY A 234 5.02 -20.54 0.52
C GLY A 234 4.15 -20.14 1.71
N ALA A 235 4.09 -18.84 2.09
CA ALA A 235 3.40 -18.40 3.29
C ALA A 235 1.88 -18.29 3.14
N PHE A 236 1.40 -18.05 1.92
CA PHE A 236 -0.01 -17.76 1.67
C PHE A 236 -0.61 -18.63 0.58
N GLU A 237 -1.90 -18.87 0.70
CA GLU A 237 -2.76 -19.43 -0.35
C GLU A 237 -3.74 -18.37 -0.82
N VAL A 238 -3.92 -18.22 -2.13
CA VAL A 238 -4.88 -17.28 -2.71
C VAL A 238 -6.25 -17.94 -2.72
N VAL A 239 -7.22 -17.29 -2.09
CA VAL A 239 -8.63 -17.69 -2.08
C VAL A 239 -9.38 -17.01 -3.24
N GLU A 240 -9.15 -15.71 -3.42
CA GLU A 240 -9.74 -14.89 -4.49
C GLU A 240 -8.73 -13.84 -4.94
N LYS A 241 -8.75 -13.50 -6.23
CA LYS A 241 -7.97 -12.39 -6.76
C LYS A 241 -8.70 -11.74 -7.92
N ARG A 242 -8.71 -10.41 -7.97
CA ARG A 242 -9.36 -9.64 -9.03
C ARG A 242 -8.78 -8.24 -9.18
N ILE A 243 -9.11 -7.61 -10.28
CA ILE A 243 -8.90 -6.19 -10.53
C ILE A 243 -10.28 -5.56 -10.50
N ALA A 244 -10.47 -4.55 -9.65
CA ALA A 244 -11.76 -3.90 -9.45
C ALA A 244 -11.89 -2.65 -10.33
N ALA A 245 -13.12 -2.21 -10.55
CA ALA A 245 -13.38 -0.91 -11.14
C ALA A 245 -12.94 0.22 -10.19
N ASN A 246 -12.51 1.33 -10.76
CA ASN A 246 -12.07 2.53 -10.04
C ASN A 246 -13.05 3.70 -10.22
N VAL A 247 -14.35 3.39 -10.34
CA VAL A 247 -15.42 4.37 -10.58
C VAL A 247 -16.30 4.49 -9.35
N CYS A 248 -16.55 5.71 -8.90
CA CYS A 248 -17.50 6.02 -7.85
C CYS A 248 -18.42 7.14 -8.31
N ASP A 249 -19.75 6.92 -8.24
CA ASP A 249 -20.79 7.87 -8.65
C ASP A 249 -20.56 8.45 -10.07
N GLY A 250 -20.08 7.61 -11.00
CA GLY A 250 -19.80 8.01 -12.39
C GLY A 250 -18.45 8.70 -12.61
N VAL A 251 -17.66 8.91 -11.57
CA VAL A 251 -16.31 9.51 -11.64
C VAL A 251 -15.26 8.42 -11.62
N THR A 252 -14.36 8.40 -12.61
CA THR A 252 -13.15 7.55 -12.60
C THR A 252 -12.12 8.17 -11.66
N LEU A 253 -11.82 7.48 -10.57
CA LEU A 253 -11.02 8.04 -9.48
C LEU A 253 -9.51 8.08 -9.74
N SER A 254 -8.99 7.17 -10.56
CA SER A 254 -7.56 7.08 -10.88
C SER A 254 -7.38 6.55 -12.31
N ASP A 255 -6.20 6.70 -12.87
CA ASP A 255 -5.76 6.00 -14.09
C ASP A 255 -5.26 4.57 -13.81
N HIS A 256 -5.16 4.18 -12.54
CA HIS A 256 -4.95 2.81 -12.10
C HIS A 256 -6.24 2.16 -11.61
N PHE A 257 -6.22 0.84 -11.53
CA PHE A 257 -7.33 0.02 -11.04
C PHE A 257 -6.93 -0.64 -9.72
N PRO A 258 -7.81 -0.69 -8.70
CA PRO A 258 -7.54 -1.43 -7.47
C PRO A 258 -7.27 -2.90 -7.75
N VAL A 259 -6.17 -3.43 -7.24
CA VAL A 259 -5.85 -4.86 -7.28
C VAL A 259 -6.18 -5.45 -5.92
N ILE A 260 -6.96 -6.52 -5.92
CA ILE A 260 -7.52 -7.13 -4.72
C ILE A 260 -7.13 -8.59 -4.66
N SER A 261 -6.71 -9.03 -3.48
CA SER A 261 -6.46 -10.44 -3.19
C SER A 261 -7.04 -10.82 -1.83
N VAL A 262 -7.73 -11.93 -1.79
CA VAL A 262 -8.13 -12.60 -0.55
C VAL A 262 -7.18 -13.78 -0.37
N ILE A 263 -6.45 -13.76 0.72
CA ILE A 263 -5.39 -14.73 1.03
C ILE A 263 -5.62 -15.35 2.40
N LYS A 264 -5.12 -16.53 2.63
CA LYS A 264 -5.05 -17.18 3.94
C LYS A 264 -3.63 -17.69 4.21
N PHE A 265 -3.23 -17.74 5.48
CA PHE A 265 -1.98 -18.36 5.86
C PHE A 265 -2.03 -19.87 5.59
N LYS A 266 -0.90 -20.42 5.14
CA LYS A 266 -0.70 -21.87 4.99
C LYS A 266 -0.29 -22.52 6.30
#